data_afa9771707d429dd29792229f8fff56b
#
_entry.id   afa9771707d429dd29792229f8fff56b
#
_cell.length_a   1.000
_cell.length_b   1.000
_cell.length_c   1.000
_cell.angle_alpha   90.00
_cell.angle_beta   90.00
_cell.angle_gamma   90.00
#
_symmetry.space_group_name_H-M   'P 1'
#
loop_
_entity.id
_entity.type
_entity.pdbx_description
1 polymer ?
#
loop_
_entity_poly.entity_id
_entity_poly.type
_entity_poly.pdbx_seq_one_letter_code
_entity_poly.pdbx_strand_id
1 'polypeptide(L)'
;ASGAGVERAIASASRTLSTSQLASIAPMLQRVVLPSSTREAMGRRGRLLQELRDALVALTPTAHAEPAKLTRFSSRTVIVIIIGMVALWTLLARMNFEQISAAVAQANIWWILGALVFSLTTYLGAGLALVALSPTKLSVWTSTEVHLASSVVSLVAPAGVGGAAINLRFLNRKGVPTPVGVATVALVQIIQFVVTVVLLIILAATTGQSTGLSLPSGWVMVAAIVLVAVVTVALVIPGVRSFLWAKAEPTYRQVWPRLMWILSNPGRLALGVGGTVVLSLSYVLSFAASLWAFGYTLPFSVLAITYLASNTVGSVVPAPGGIGPVEIALTAGLATAGVPGGVALSAAIVYRLVTFWIPIPV
;
A
#
# COMPACT_ATOMS: atom_id res chain seq x y z
N ALA A 1 45.45 -1.54 28.13
CA ALA A 1 45.54 -2.64 27.12
C ALA A 1 44.47 -2.54 26.01
N SER A 2 43.35 -1.83 26.21
CA SER A 2 42.26 -1.68 25.19
C SER A 2 42.59 -0.60 24.15
N GLY A 3 43.18 0.54 24.52
CA GLY A 3 43.49 1.65 23.60
C GLY A 3 44.47 1.26 22.47
N ALA A 4 45.52 0.51 22.76
CA ALA A 4 46.48 0.04 21.74
C ALA A 4 45.85 -0.96 20.73
N GLY A 5 44.73 -1.58 21.04
CA GLY A 5 43.97 -2.44 20.11
C GLY A 5 43.11 -1.63 19.15
N VAL A 6 42.48 -0.56 19.64
CA VAL A 6 41.65 0.32 18.84
C VAL A 6 42.50 1.13 17.85
N GLU A 7 43.64 1.67 18.27
CA GLU A 7 44.56 2.40 17.39
C GLU A 7 45.10 1.50 16.27
N ARG A 8 45.47 0.24 16.58
CA ARG A 8 45.95 -0.71 15.56
C ARG A 8 44.82 -1.09 14.58
N ALA A 9 43.60 -1.22 15.04
CA ALA A 9 42.44 -1.50 14.17
C ALA A 9 42.17 -0.34 13.20
N ILE A 10 42.24 0.91 13.71
CA ILE A 10 42.06 2.12 12.90
C ILE A 10 43.21 2.27 11.91
N ALA A 11 44.47 2.09 12.35
CA ALA A 11 45.64 2.15 11.47
C ALA A 11 45.59 1.04 10.38
N SER A 12 45.06 -0.12 10.67
CA SER A 12 44.86 -1.17 9.68
C SER A 12 43.77 -0.81 8.66
N ALA A 13 42.63 -0.28 9.13
CA ALA A 13 41.54 0.14 8.28
C ALA A 13 41.85 1.38 7.43
N SER A 14 42.66 2.31 7.94
CA SER A 14 43.10 3.52 7.21
C SER A 14 44.05 3.24 6.03
N ARG A 15 44.54 2.01 5.92
CA ARG A 15 45.32 1.58 4.74
C ARG A 15 44.44 1.31 3.52
N THR A 16 43.16 0.99 3.74
CA THR A 16 42.19 0.58 2.69
C THR A 16 41.02 1.55 2.53
N LEU A 17 40.72 2.34 3.54
CA LEU A 17 39.57 3.24 3.58
C LEU A 17 40.03 4.69 3.84
N SER A 18 39.37 5.63 3.18
CA SER A 18 39.61 7.08 3.47
C SER A 18 39.03 7.46 4.84
N THR A 19 39.52 8.57 5.43
CA THR A 19 39.06 9.09 6.72
C THR A 19 37.56 9.40 6.71
N SER A 20 37.04 9.89 5.59
CA SER A 20 35.57 10.12 5.41
C SER A 20 34.75 8.84 5.39
N GLN A 21 35.28 7.77 4.79
CA GLN A 21 34.62 6.45 4.80
C GLN A 21 34.66 5.80 6.20
N LEU A 22 35.78 5.94 6.91
CA LEU A 22 35.89 5.47 8.30
C LEU A 22 34.94 6.22 9.24
N ALA A 23 34.76 7.52 9.06
CA ALA A 23 33.78 8.28 9.84
C ALA A 23 32.33 7.89 9.55
N SER A 24 32.00 7.56 8.29
CA SER A 24 30.66 7.12 7.92
C SER A 24 30.27 5.76 8.53
N ILE A 25 31.24 4.96 8.96
CA ILE A 25 31.02 3.66 9.60
C ILE A 25 30.74 3.85 11.12
N ALA A 26 31.16 4.95 11.73
CA ALA A 26 31.01 5.18 13.17
C ALA A 26 29.56 5.01 13.69
N PRO A 27 28.49 5.52 13.03
CA PRO A 27 27.11 5.31 13.45
C PRO A 27 26.65 3.85 13.37
N MET A 28 27.29 3.04 12.51
CA MET A 28 26.95 1.62 12.28
C MET A 28 27.61 0.69 13.32
N LEU A 29 28.56 1.17 14.11
CA LEU A 29 29.23 0.41 15.16
C LEU A 29 28.32 0.23 16.39
N GLN A 30 27.21 -0.44 16.20
CA GLN A 30 26.29 -0.83 17.27
C GLN A 30 26.24 -2.35 17.39
N ARG A 31 26.18 -2.85 18.65
CA ARG A 31 26.18 -4.29 18.93
C ARG A 31 25.09 -5.06 18.17
N VAL A 32 23.96 -4.40 17.87
CA VAL A 32 22.81 -5.01 17.18
C VAL A 32 23.05 -5.15 15.67
N VAL A 33 23.87 -4.30 15.08
CA VAL A 33 24.15 -4.27 13.64
C VAL A 33 25.29 -5.22 13.26
N LEU A 34 26.09 -5.65 14.24
CA LEU A 34 27.23 -6.53 14.00
C LEU A 34 26.79 -7.98 13.72
N PRO A 35 27.44 -8.69 12.80
CA PRO A 35 27.27 -10.13 12.59
C PRO A 35 27.40 -10.92 13.90
N SER A 36 26.69 -12.06 13.99
CA SER A 36 26.70 -12.91 15.20
C SER A 36 28.10 -13.35 15.60
N SER A 37 28.93 -13.74 14.63
CA SER A 37 30.33 -14.12 14.83
C SER A 37 31.16 -13.01 15.49
N THR A 38 30.97 -11.76 15.06
CA THR A 38 31.67 -10.60 15.63
C THR A 38 31.14 -10.28 17.03
N ARG A 39 29.85 -10.45 17.29
CA ARG A 39 29.26 -10.29 18.62
C ARG A 39 29.77 -11.29 19.64
N GLU A 40 29.96 -12.54 19.22
CA GLU A 40 30.52 -13.61 20.05
C GLU A 40 32.00 -13.37 20.35
N ALA A 41 32.78 -13.00 19.32
CA ALA A 41 34.21 -12.68 19.46
C ALA A 41 34.47 -11.48 20.41
N MET A 42 33.54 -10.54 20.45
CA MET A 42 33.63 -9.36 21.35
C MET A 42 33.17 -9.64 22.78
N GLY A 43 32.40 -10.68 23.04
CA GLY A 43 31.90 -11.07 24.36
C GLY A 43 31.21 -9.92 25.10
N ARG A 44 31.54 -9.72 26.40
CA ARG A 44 30.96 -8.65 27.25
C ARG A 44 31.64 -7.29 27.12
N ARG A 45 32.54 -7.09 26.15
CA ARG A 45 33.34 -5.86 26.01
C ARG A 45 32.56 -4.73 25.28
N GLY A 46 31.42 -4.31 25.83
CA GLY A 46 30.62 -3.20 25.27
C GLY A 46 31.34 -1.85 25.19
N ARG A 47 32.33 -1.61 26.08
CA ARG A 47 33.17 -0.39 26.09
C ARG A 47 34.04 -0.26 24.84
N LEU A 48 34.49 -1.36 24.27
CA LEU A 48 35.37 -1.38 23.10
C LEU A 48 34.70 -0.78 21.85
N LEU A 49 33.39 -0.95 21.69
CA LEU A 49 32.63 -0.31 20.60
C LEU A 49 32.49 1.19 20.80
N GLN A 50 32.34 1.65 22.03
CA GLN A 50 32.30 3.09 22.33
C GLN A 50 33.67 3.71 22.08
N GLU A 51 34.74 3.11 22.59
CA GLU A 51 36.13 3.59 22.37
C GLU A 51 36.47 3.65 20.89
N LEU A 52 36.08 2.64 20.09
CA LEU A 52 36.27 2.62 18.62
C LEU A 52 35.49 3.72 17.93
N ARG A 53 34.24 3.93 18.35
CA ARG A 53 33.38 4.99 17.79
C ARG A 53 33.95 6.37 18.11
N ASP A 54 34.30 6.62 19.36
CA ASP A 54 34.84 7.90 19.81
C ASP A 54 36.14 8.22 19.10
N ALA A 55 36.99 7.19 18.89
CA ALA A 55 38.22 7.34 18.14
C ALA A 55 37.99 7.62 16.64
N LEU A 56 36.96 7.01 16.02
CA LEU A 56 36.61 7.31 14.63
C LEU A 56 35.97 8.69 14.46
N VAL A 57 35.17 9.15 15.43
CA VAL A 57 34.62 10.52 15.45
C VAL A 57 35.71 11.55 15.63
N ALA A 58 36.73 11.25 16.44
CA ALA A 58 37.88 12.14 16.65
C ALA A 58 38.72 12.38 15.36
N LEU A 59 38.67 11.45 14.39
CA LEU A 59 39.35 11.63 13.09
C LEU A 59 38.64 12.66 12.18
N THR A 60 37.36 12.94 12.40
CA THR A 60 36.57 13.92 11.63
C THR A 60 35.63 14.68 12.56
N PRO A 61 36.10 15.82 13.16
CA PRO A 61 35.31 16.59 14.13
C PRO A 61 33.98 17.15 13.60
N THR A 62 33.82 17.22 12.28
CA THR A 62 32.59 17.66 11.60
C THR A 62 31.52 16.57 11.40
N ALA A 63 31.87 15.32 11.64
CA ALA A 63 30.92 14.21 11.54
C ALA A 63 30.15 14.03 12.86
N HIS A 64 28.95 14.59 12.95
CA HIS A 64 28.02 14.33 14.05
C HIS A 64 27.54 12.88 13.92
N ALA A 65 28.20 11.96 14.60
CA ALA A 65 27.78 10.57 14.69
C ALA A 65 26.69 10.42 15.76
N GLU A 66 25.47 10.91 15.49
CA GLU A 66 24.33 10.52 16.31
C GLU A 66 24.08 9.01 16.14
N PRO A 67 23.99 8.25 17.25
CA PRO A 67 23.67 6.82 17.16
C PRO A 67 22.30 6.65 16.50
N ALA A 68 22.25 5.91 15.40
CA ALA A 68 21.00 5.60 14.74
C ALA A 68 20.05 4.94 15.74
N LYS A 69 18.98 5.62 16.12
CA LYS A 69 17.94 5.06 17.00
C LYS A 69 17.21 3.97 16.23
N LEU A 70 17.58 2.72 16.44
CA LEU A 70 16.88 1.56 15.92
C LEU A 70 15.57 1.40 16.71
N THR A 71 14.56 2.18 16.37
CA THR A 71 13.20 1.94 16.83
C THR A 71 12.61 0.82 16.00
N ARG A 72 12.50 -0.36 16.58
CA ARG A 72 11.97 -1.57 15.92
C ARG A 72 10.52 -1.38 15.46
N PHE A 73 9.75 -0.55 16.16
CA PHE A 73 8.40 -0.12 15.80
C PHE A 73 8.19 1.33 16.26
N SER A 74 7.65 2.16 15.39
CA SER A 74 7.14 3.48 15.78
C SER A 74 5.89 3.30 16.64
N SER A 75 5.68 4.16 17.64
CA SER A 75 4.43 4.18 18.42
C SER A 75 3.20 4.31 17.52
N ARG A 76 3.31 5.03 16.41
CA ARG A 76 2.25 5.09 15.38
C ARG A 76 1.94 3.71 14.77
N THR A 77 2.95 2.91 14.46
CA THR A 77 2.77 1.56 13.91
C THR A 77 2.07 0.65 14.92
N VAL A 78 2.43 0.74 16.20
CA VAL A 78 1.79 -0.03 17.27
C VAL A 78 0.31 0.36 17.42
N ILE A 79 0.00 1.66 17.40
CA ILE A 79 -1.38 2.16 17.47
C ILE A 79 -2.20 1.65 16.29
N VAL A 80 -1.66 1.72 15.06
CA VAL A 80 -2.35 1.24 13.85
C VAL A 80 -2.61 -0.27 13.91
N ILE A 81 -1.64 -1.06 14.42
CA ILE A 81 -1.82 -2.50 14.63
C ILE A 81 -2.91 -2.77 15.68
N ILE A 82 -2.92 -2.03 16.79
CA ILE A 82 -3.95 -2.17 17.82
C ILE A 82 -5.33 -1.84 17.26
N ILE A 83 -5.48 -0.73 16.54
CA ILE A 83 -6.74 -0.36 15.89
C ILE A 83 -7.20 -1.46 14.92
N GLY A 84 -6.29 -2.00 14.10
CA GLY A 84 -6.58 -3.10 13.19
C GLY A 84 -7.02 -4.37 13.91
N MET A 85 -6.36 -4.72 15.03
CA MET A 85 -6.75 -5.88 15.86
C MET A 85 -8.11 -5.67 16.52
N VAL A 86 -8.40 -4.47 17.03
CA VAL A 86 -9.71 -4.15 17.62
C VAL A 86 -10.80 -4.20 16.56
N ALA A 87 -10.55 -3.66 15.36
CA ALA A 87 -11.50 -3.72 14.25
C ALA A 87 -11.75 -5.18 13.82
N LEU A 88 -10.70 -5.99 13.71
CA LEU A 88 -10.82 -7.42 13.41
C LEU A 88 -11.58 -8.17 14.51
N TRP A 89 -11.24 -7.90 15.77
CA TRP A 89 -11.94 -8.51 16.92
C TRP A 89 -13.42 -8.15 16.93
N THR A 90 -13.78 -6.88 16.72
CA THR A 90 -15.20 -6.44 16.67
C THR A 90 -15.94 -7.05 15.50
N LEU A 91 -15.28 -7.23 14.35
CA LEU A 91 -15.83 -7.93 13.21
C LEU A 91 -16.10 -9.41 13.56
N LEU A 92 -15.08 -10.11 14.05
CA LEU A 92 -15.19 -11.55 14.41
C LEU A 92 -16.20 -11.77 15.54
N ALA A 93 -16.26 -10.90 16.53
CA ALA A 93 -17.22 -11.01 17.63
C ALA A 93 -18.68 -10.80 17.23
N ARG A 94 -18.93 -10.10 16.13
CA ARG A 94 -20.28 -9.91 15.56
C ARG A 94 -20.64 -10.96 14.50
N MET A 95 -19.68 -11.80 14.10
CA MET A 95 -19.91 -12.85 13.11
C MET A 95 -20.65 -14.02 13.74
N ASN A 96 -21.80 -14.36 13.16
CA ASN A 96 -22.45 -15.62 13.46
C ASN A 96 -21.78 -16.72 12.60
N PHE A 97 -20.80 -17.41 13.19
CA PHE A 97 -20.03 -18.46 12.52
C PHE A 97 -20.91 -19.60 12.00
N GLU A 98 -22.02 -19.87 12.66
CA GLU A 98 -22.98 -20.89 12.25
C GLU A 98 -23.69 -20.48 10.96
N GLN A 99 -24.12 -19.22 10.84
CA GLN A 99 -24.72 -18.71 9.60
C GLN A 99 -23.70 -18.64 8.46
N ILE A 100 -22.45 -18.28 8.75
CA ILE A 100 -21.37 -18.22 7.76
C ILE A 100 -21.02 -19.62 7.27
N SER A 101 -20.86 -20.59 8.17
CA SER A 101 -20.53 -21.96 7.80
C SER A 101 -21.66 -22.59 6.97
N ALA A 102 -22.92 -22.34 7.34
CA ALA A 102 -24.08 -22.79 6.57
C ALA A 102 -24.13 -22.12 5.18
N ALA A 103 -23.83 -20.83 5.09
CA ALA A 103 -23.76 -20.12 3.81
C ALA A 103 -22.60 -20.64 2.94
N VAL A 104 -21.41 -20.82 3.50
CA VAL A 104 -20.24 -21.35 2.77
C VAL A 104 -20.46 -22.79 2.32
N ALA A 105 -21.14 -23.62 3.11
CA ALA A 105 -21.49 -24.99 2.72
C ALA A 105 -22.41 -25.05 1.51
N GLN A 106 -23.21 -24.01 1.29
CA GLN A 106 -24.12 -23.90 0.13
C GLN A 106 -23.50 -23.11 -1.03
N ALA A 107 -22.29 -22.56 -0.85
CA ALA A 107 -21.65 -21.74 -1.85
C ALA A 107 -21.19 -22.58 -3.05
N ASN A 108 -21.44 -22.07 -4.25
CA ASN A 108 -20.97 -22.70 -5.48
C ASN A 108 -19.45 -22.48 -5.64
N ILE A 109 -18.70 -23.56 -5.48
CA ILE A 109 -17.23 -23.57 -5.54
C ILE A 109 -16.69 -23.04 -6.87
N TRP A 110 -17.39 -23.23 -7.98
CA TRP A 110 -16.95 -22.76 -9.29
C TRP A 110 -16.88 -21.24 -9.36
N TRP A 111 -17.80 -20.55 -8.70
CA TRP A 111 -17.76 -19.09 -8.60
C TRP A 111 -16.66 -18.60 -7.66
N ILE A 112 -16.34 -19.36 -6.61
CA ILE A 112 -15.18 -19.04 -5.74
C ILE A 112 -13.88 -19.18 -6.53
N LEU A 113 -13.74 -20.25 -7.34
CA LEU A 113 -12.59 -20.40 -8.25
C LEU A 113 -12.54 -19.28 -9.29
N GLY A 114 -13.69 -18.88 -9.84
CA GLY A 114 -13.79 -17.71 -10.73
C GLY A 114 -13.33 -16.43 -10.04
N ALA A 115 -13.75 -16.20 -8.79
CA ALA A 115 -13.32 -15.06 -7.99
C ALA A 115 -11.79 -15.06 -7.79
N LEU A 116 -11.19 -16.24 -7.56
CA LEU A 116 -9.73 -16.38 -7.44
C LEU A 116 -9.02 -16.07 -8.76
N VAL A 117 -9.52 -16.56 -9.89
CA VAL A 117 -8.95 -16.24 -11.22
C VAL A 117 -8.98 -14.74 -11.46
N PHE A 118 -10.14 -14.08 -11.22
CA PHE A 118 -10.23 -12.64 -11.33
C PHE A 118 -9.31 -11.92 -10.34
N SER A 119 -9.15 -12.43 -9.14
CA SER A 119 -8.19 -11.91 -8.18
C SER A 119 -6.76 -11.95 -8.71
N LEU A 120 -6.32 -13.04 -9.30
CA LEU A 120 -4.98 -13.17 -9.87
C LEU A 120 -4.78 -12.20 -11.04
N THR A 121 -5.82 -11.93 -11.86
CA THR A 121 -5.72 -10.95 -12.95
C THR A 121 -5.53 -9.51 -12.44
N THR A 122 -5.88 -9.19 -11.18
CA THR A 122 -5.58 -7.88 -10.59
C THR A 122 -4.09 -7.59 -10.54
N TYR A 123 -3.29 -8.58 -10.20
CA TYR A 123 -1.83 -8.45 -10.14
C TYR A 123 -1.21 -8.23 -11.52
N LEU A 124 -1.79 -8.88 -12.54
CA LEU A 124 -1.39 -8.66 -13.94
C LEU A 124 -1.71 -7.22 -14.36
N GLY A 125 -2.91 -6.72 -14.07
CA GLY A 125 -3.31 -5.34 -14.35
C GLY A 125 -2.39 -4.32 -13.66
N ALA A 126 -2.06 -4.55 -12.38
CA ALA A 126 -1.14 -3.71 -11.63
C ALA A 126 0.29 -3.76 -12.21
N GLY A 127 0.75 -4.94 -12.61
CA GLY A 127 2.05 -5.14 -13.28
C GLY A 127 2.12 -4.37 -14.60
N LEU A 128 1.09 -4.46 -15.45
CA LEU A 128 0.97 -3.72 -16.70
C LEU A 128 1.02 -2.20 -16.49
N ALA A 129 0.27 -1.70 -15.49
CA ALA A 129 0.29 -0.28 -15.16
C ALA A 129 1.70 0.18 -14.74
N LEU A 130 2.40 -0.58 -13.90
CA LEU A 130 3.76 -0.25 -13.48
C LEU A 130 4.76 -0.28 -14.65
N VAL A 131 4.68 -1.29 -15.53
CA VAL A 131 5.52 -1.43 -16.73
C VAL A 131 5.33 -0.24 -17.67
N ALA A 132 4.09 0.13 -17.94
CA ALA A 132 3.76 1.24 -18.81
C ALA A 132 4.32 2.58 -18.31
N LEU A 133 4.26 2.79 -17.01
CA LEU A 133 4.65 4.05 -16.38
C LEU A 133 6.13 4.09 -15.96
N SER A 134 6.85 2.97 -16.04
CA SER A 134 8.28 2.90 -15.72
C SER A 134 9.16 3.59 -16.77
N PRO A 135 10.25 4.29 -16.37
CA PRO A 135 11.23 4.83 -17.31
C PRO A 135 12.07 3.75 -17.98
N THR A 136 12.27 2.64 -17.29
CA THR A 136 13.07 1.51 -17.77
C THR A 136 12.16 0.41 -18.33
N LYS A 137 12.70 -0.42 -19.21
CA LYS A 137 11.99 -1.61 -19.69
C LYS A 137 11.88 -2.62 -18.54
N LEU A 138 10.69 -2.88 -18.07
CA LEU A 138 10.38 -3.89 -17.08
C LEU A 138 9.68 -5.08 -17.73
N SER A 139 9.91 -6.27 -17.23
CA SER A 139 9.12 -7.46 -17.57
C SER A 139 7.76 -7.38 -16.86
N VAL A 140 6.67 -7.64 -17.59
CA VAL A 140 5.32 -7.70 -17.03
C VAL A 140 5.26 -8.77 -15.94
N TRP A 141 5.84 -9.95 -16.20
CA TRP A 141 5.83 -11.05 -15.26
C TRP A 141 6.51 -10.70 -13.93
N THR A 142 7.75 -10.19 -13.98
CA THR A 142 8.46 -9.75 -12.76
C THR A 142 7.72 -8.64 -12.03
N SER A 143 7.06 -7.73 -12.76
CA SER A 143 6.26 -6.67 -12.13
C SER A 143 5.01 -7.24 -11.45
N THR A 144 4.38 -8.26 -12.03
CA THR A 144 3.25 -8.99 -11.44
C THR A 144 3.66 -9.70 -10.15
N GLU A 145 4.81 -10.41 -10.16
CA GLU A 145 5.38 -11.04 -8.97
C GLU A 145 5.68 -10.03 -7.84
N VAL A 146 6.19 -8.86 -8.20
CA VAL A 146 6.44 -7.78 -7.23
C VAL A 146 5.13 -7.28 -6.62
N HIS A 147 4.06 -7.17 -7.39
CA HIS A 147 2.76 -6.80 -6.86
C HIS A 147 2.17 -7.89 -5.96
N LEU A 148 2.37 -9.15 -6.30
CA LEU A 148 2.00 -10.29 -5.45
C LEU A 148 2.77 -10.25 -4.12
N ALA A 149 4.10 -10.06 -4.16
CA ALA A 149 4.91 -9.88 -2.96
C ALA A 149 4.53 -8.63 -2.14
N SER A 150 4.00 -7.60 -2.79
CA SER A 150 3.52 -6.38 -2.13
C SER A 150 2.29 -6.64 -1.25
N SER A 151 1.46 -7.62 -1.57
CA SER A 151 0.28 -8.01 -0.78
C SER A 151 0.70 -8.46 0.63
N VAL A 152 1.78 -9.25 0.72
CA VAL A 152 2.35 -9.70 2.00
C VAL A 152 2.82 -8.53 2.87
N VAL A 153 3.50 -7.55 2.27
CA VAL A 153 4.00 -6.38 3.02
C VAL A 153 2.86 -5.47 3.45
N SER A 154 1.79 -5.42 2.67
CA SER A 154 0.59 -4.63 2.99
C SER A 154 -0.14 -5.13 4.24
N LEU A 155 0.08 -6.39 4.68
CA LEU A 155 -0.43 -6.91 5.96
C LEU A 155 0.10 -6.15 7.18
N VAL A 156 1.37 -5.76 7.13
CA VAL A 156 2.08 -5.17 8.27
C VAL A 156 2.15 -3.64 8.15
N ALA A 157 2.07 -3.14 6.91
CA ALA A 157 2.16 -1.71 6.63
C ALA A 157 0.77 -1.05 6.67
N PRO A 158 0.69 0.24 7.06
CA PRO A 158 -0.53 1.02 6.88
C PRO A 158 -1.02 0.99 5.43
N ALA A 159 -2.35 1.06 5.25
CA ALA A 159 -2.98 0.96 3.93
C ALA A 159 -2.28 1.82 2.86
N GLY A 160 -1.95 1.21 1.73
CA GLY A 160 -1.32 1.86 0.57
C GLY A 160 0.20 2.11 0.66
N VAL A 161 0.79 2.16 1.85
CA VAL A 161 2.23 2.48 1.99
C VAL A 161 3.10 1.26 1.69
N GLY A 162 2.67 0.06 2.07
CA GLY A 162 3.44 -1.17 1.87
C GLY A 162 3.72 -1.46 0.41
N GLY A 163 2.69 -1.45 -0.43
CA GLY A 163 2.82 -1.65 -1.87
C GLY A 163 3.67 -0.59 -2.55
N ALA A 164 3.47 0.69 -2.19
CA ALA A 164 4.26 1.80 -2.74
C ALA A 164 5.77 1.64 -2.41
N ALA A 165 6.11 1.25 -1.19
CA ALA A 165 7.49 1.06 -0.77
C ALA A 165 8.18 -0.11 -1.53
N ILE A 166 7.47 -1.22 -1.73
CA ILE A 166 7.99 -2.37 -2.50
C ILE A 166 8.18 -1.99 -3.97
N ASN A 167 7.22 -1.32 -4.58
CA ASN A 167 7.33 -0.85 -5.95
C ASN A 167 8.52 0.10 -6.13
N LEU A 168 8.72 1.03 -5.19
CA LEU A 168 9.87 1.94 -5.21
C LEU A 168 11.19 1.16 -5.09
N ARG A 169 11.27 0.20 -4.15
CA ARG A 169 12.47 -0.63 -3.98
C ARG A 169 12.77 -1.46 -5.24
N PHE A 170 11.73 -1.99 -5.88
CA PHE A 170 11.88 -2.72 -7.14
C PHE A 170 12.42 -1.83 -8.26
N LEU A 171 11.85 -0.63 -8.44
CA LEU A 171 12.33 0.35 -9.42
C LEU A 171 13.79 0.73 -9.16
N ASN A 172 14.15 0.99 -7.90
CA ASN A 172 15.52 1.31 -7.53
C ASN A 172 16.50 0.16 -7.86
N ARG A 173 16.10 -1.11 -7.63
CA ARG A 173 16.91 -2.28 -8.03
C ARG A 173 17.06 -2.42 -9.56
N LYS A 174 16.13 -1.86 -10.32
CA LYS A 174 16.19 -1.80 -11.79
C LYS A 174 16.95 -0.57 -12.31
N GLY A 175 17.66 0.14 -11.43
CA GLY A 175 18.49 1.30 -11.78
C GLY A 175 17.71 2.62 -11.91
N VAL A 176 16.44 2.67 -11.50
CA VAL A 176 15.66 3.91 -11.51
C VAL A 176 16.06 4.76 -10.29
N PRO A 177 16.52 6.01 -10.47
CA PRO A 177 16.81 6.91 -9.36
C PRO A 177 15.61 7.11 -8.43
N THR A 178 15.84 7.18 -7.13
CA THR A 178 14.76 7.28 -6.12
C THR A 178 13.74 8.38 -6.40
N PRO A 179 14.12 9.62 -6.77
CA PRO A 179 13.13 10.67 -7.07
C PRO A 179 12.21 10.29 -8.24
N VAL A 180 12.78 9.69 -9.29
CA VAL A 180 12.02 9.24 -10.47
C VAL A 180 11.14 8.04 -10.12
N GLY A 181 11.62 7.13 -9.27
CA GLY A 181 10.86 6.00 -8.76
C GLY A 181 9.64 6.45 -7.94
N VAL A 182 9.82 7.42 -7.05
CA VAL A 182 8.73 8.04 -6.26
C VAL A 182 7.70 8.68 -7.20
N ALA A 183 8.15 9.46 -8.20
CA ALA A 183 7.26 10.05 -9.18
C ALA A 183 6.47 9.00 -9.98
N THR A 184 7.13 7.90 -10.37
CA THR A 184 6.47 6.79 -11.08
C THR A 184 5.40 6.13 -10.22
N VAL A 185 5.71 5.80 -8.97
CA VAL A 185 4.73 5.20 -8.04
C VAL A 185 3.56 6.15 -7.77
N ALA A 186 3.83 7.45 -7.54
CA ALA A 186 2.80 8.45 -7.36
C ALA A 186 1.88 8.54 -8.59
N LEU A 187 2.45 8.48 -9.80
CA LEU A 187 1.69 8.55 -11.04
C LEU A 187 0.80 7.31 -11.26
N VAL A 188 1.27 6.10 -10.88
CA VAL A 188 0.43 4.89 -10.85
C VAL A 188 -0.81 5.14 -9.98
N GLN A 189 -0.63 5.71 -8.79
CA GLN A 189 -1.74 5.99 -7.86
C GLN A 189 -2.71 7.07 -8.41
N ILE A 190 -2.17 8.09 -9.05
CA ILE A 190 -2.98 9.14 -9.69
C ILE A 190 -3.83 8.55 -10.82
N ILE A 191 -3.25 7.76 -11.71
CA ILE A 191 -3.99 7.10 -12.80
C ILE A 191 -5.03 6.14 -12.24
N GLN A 192 -4.69 5.37 -11.20
CA GLN A 192 -5.64 4.50 -10.51
C GLN A 192 -6.85 5.29 -9.98
N PHE A 193 -6.59 6.41 -9.32
CA PHE A 193 -7.65 7.28 -8.80
C PHE A 193 -8.53 7.85 -9.93
N VAL A 194 -7.91 8.39 -10.98
CA VAL A 194 -8.63 8.95 -12.14
C VAL A 194 -9.47 7.88 -12.82
N VAL A 195 -8.93 6.70 -13.08
CA VAL A 195 -9.67 5.57 -13.68
C VAL A 195 -10.86 5.16 -12.79
N THR A 196 -10.66 5.08 -11.47
CA THR A 196 -11.75 4.75 -10.54
C THR A 196 -12.87 5.79 -10.59
N VAL A 197 -12.53 7.08 -10.59
CA VAL A 197 -13.50 8.17 -10.69
C VAL A 197 -14.24 8.14 -12.02
N VAL A 198 -13.51 7.97 -13.13
CA VAL A 198 -14.10 7.90 -14.49
C VAL A 198 -15.03 6.68 -14.60
N LEU A 199 -14.62 5.52 -14.08
CA LEU A 199 -15.49 4.33 -14.07
C LEU A 199 -16.76 4.57 -13.25
N LEU A 200 -16.65 5.20 -12.07
CA LEU A 200 -17.81 5.56 -11.25
C LEU A 200 -18.76 6.49 -12.00
N ILE A 201 -18.24 7.51 -12.67
CA ILE A 201 -19.06 8.46 -13.46
C ILE A 201 -19.76 7.74 -14.61
N ILE A 202 -19.03 6.92 -15.39
CA ILE A 202 -19.60 6.17 -16.51
C ILE A 202 -20.69 5.23 -16.03
N LEU A 203 -20.42 4.47 -14.95
CA LEU A 203 -21.39 3.53 -14.37
C LEU A 203 -22.62 4.25 -13.83
N ALA A 204 -22.45 5.37 -13.14
CA ALA A 204 -23.56 6.18 -12.65
C ALA A 204 -24.43 6.73 -13.81
N ALA A 205 -23.79 7.22 -14.88
CA ALA A 205 -24.48 7.73 -16.05
C ALA A 205 -25.25 6.63 -16.83
N THR A 206 -24.71 5.41 -16.88
CA THR A 206 -25.35 4.28 -17.60
C THR A 206 -26.44 3.60 -16.79
N THR A 207 -26.43 3.73 -15.47
CA THR A 207 -27.40 3.08 -14.60
C THR A 207 -28.79 3.72 -14.69
N GLY A 208 -28.90 4.96 -15.16
CA GLY A 208 -30.16 5.67 -15.36
C GLY A 208 -30.96 5.87 -14.06
N GLN A 209 -32.00 6.69 -14.11
CA GLN A 209 -32.90 6.94 -12.96
C GLN A 209 -33.77 5.75 -12.54
N SER A 210 -33.67 4.60 -13.19
CA SER A 210 -34.51 3.41 -12.97
C SER A 210 -34.01 2.46 -11.89
N THR A 211 -32.76 2.61 -11.43
CA THR A 211 -32.32 1.87 -10.25
C THR A 211 -32.65 2.73 -9.02
N GLY A 212 -33.48 2.20 -8.14
CA GLY A 212 -33.76 2.78 -6.82
C GLY A 212 -32.53 2.82 -5.89
N LEU A 213 -31.35 3.10 -6.47
CA LEU A 213 -30.19 3.56 -5.75
C LEU A 213 -30.59 4.87 -5.09
N SER A 214 -31.18 4.77 -3.90
CA SER A 214 -31.11 5.86 -2.94
C SER A 214 -29.64 6.26 -2.93
N LEU A 215 -29.36 7.50 -3.39
CA LEU A 215 -28.04 8.11 -3.25
C LEU A 215 -27.46 7.67 -1.90
N PRO A 216 -26.16 7.31 -1.83
CA PRO A 216 -25.55 6.82 -0.62
C PRO A 216 -26.10 7.60 0.56
N SER A 217 -26.57 6.89 1.60
CA SER A 217 -27.24 7.44 2.78
C SER A 217 -26.70 8.85 3.08
N GLY A 218 -27.57 9.81 3.39
CA GLY A 218 -27.24 11.24 3.43
C GLY A 218 -25.91 11.61 4.07
N TRP A 219 -25.35 10.73 4.94
CA TRP A 219 -24.02 10.87 5.53
C TRP A 219 -22.86 10.76 4.51
N VAL A 220 -22.98 9.96 3.44
CA VAL A 220 -21.94 9.87 2.37
C VAL A 220 -21.96 11.13 1.50
N MET A 221 -23.17 11.65 1.21
CA MET A 221 -23.29 12.98 0.58
C MET A 221 -22.72 14.07 1.48
N VAL A 222 -23.06 14.05 2.77
CA VAL A 222 -22.49 15.00 3.74
C VAL A 222 -20.97 14.85 3.81
N ALA A 223 -20.42 13.62 3.88
CA ALA A 223 -18.99 13.39 3.88
C ALA A 223 -18.30 13.87 2.59
N ALA A 224 -18.93 13.66 1.42
CA ALA A 224 -18.42 14.18 0.15
C ALA A 224 -18.48 15.71 0.11
N ILE A 225 -19.57 16.33 0.56
CA ILE A 225 -19.72 17.79 0.64
C ILE A 225 -18.69 18.37 1.63
N VAL A 226 -18.52 17.75 2.81
CA VAL A 226 -17.54 18.17 3.81
C VAL A 226 -16.12 18.05 3.24
N LEU A 227 -15.79 16.95 2.53
CA LEU A 227 -14.49 16.79 1.89
C LEU A 227 -14.25 17.88 0.84
N VAL A 228 -15.22 18.13 -0.04
CA VAL A 228 -15.15 19.22 -1.03
C VAL A 228 -15.02 20.57 -0.34
N ALA A 229 -15.79 20.83 0.70
CA ALA A 229 -15.71 22.06 1.47
C ALA A 229 -14.34 22.24 2.14
N VAL A 230 -13.80 21.18 2.78
CA VAL A 230 -12.47 21.19 3.40
C VAL A 230 -11.38 21.45 2.36
N VAL A 231 -11.43 20.79 1.20
CA VAL A 231 -10.48 21.02 0.10
C VAL A 231 -10.60 22.44 -0.42
N THR A 232 -11.83 22.95 -0.62
CA THR A 232 -12.07 24.31 -1.10
C THR A 232 -11.55 25.34 -0.09
N VAL A 233 -11.86 25.16 1.19
CA VAL A 233 -11.38 26.04 2.27
C VAL A 233 -9.85 26.01 2.34
N ALA A 234 -9.23 24.82 2.24
CA ALA A 234 -7.79 24.66 2.22
C ALA A 234 -7.12 25.38 1.02
N LEU A 235 -7.80 25.44 -0.13
CA LEU A 235 -7.31 26.15 -1.32
C LEU A 235 -7.55 27.66 -1.28
N VAL A 236 -8.59 28.11 -0.56
CA VAL A 236 -8.96 29.53 -0.45
C VAL A 236 -8.14 30.27 0.61
N ILE A 237 -7.78 29.60 1.73
CA ILE A 237 -6.99 30.24 2.79
C ILE A 237 -5.53 30.37 2.36
N PRO A 238 -4.97 31.60 2.17
CA PRO A 238 -3.61 31.80 1.63
C PRO A 238 -2.52 31.10 2.44
N GLY A 239 -2.62 31.10 3.77
CA GLY A 239 -1.64 30.44 4.66
C GLY A 239 -1.67 28.91 4.55
N VAL A 240 -2.85 28.29 4.41
CA VAL A 240 -3.00 26.85 4.21
C VAL A 240 -2.55 26.46 2.82
N ARG A 241 -2.93 27.24 1.82
CA ARG A 241 -2.50 27.06 0.42
C ARG A 241 -0.98 27.13 0.29
N SER A 242 -0.31 28.11 0.87
CA SER A 242 1.15 28.23 0.80
C SER A 242 1.86 27.09 1.53
N PHE A 243 1.34 26.65 2.69
CA PHE A 243 1.84 25.48 3.40
C PHE A 243 1.66 24.19 2.60
N LEU A 244 0.48 23.97 2.03
CA LEU A 244 0.20 22.80 1.19
C LEU A 244 1.05 22.84 -0.08
N TRP A 245 1.20 24.01 -0.71
CA TRP A 245 2.00 24.19 -1.92
C TRP A 245 3.48 23.94 -1.65
N ALA A 246 4.04 24.51 -0.58
CA ALA A 246 5.43 24.25 -0.19
C ALA A 246 5.72 22.76 0.05
N LYS A 247 4.72 22.02 0.55
CA LYS A 247 4.84 20.57 0.76
C LYS A 247 4.58 19.76 -0.51
N ALA A 248 3.73 20.26 -1.40
CA ALA A 248 3.39 19.60 -2.67
C ALA A 248 4.40 19.92 -3.78
N GLU A 249 5.03 21.10 -3.76
CA GLU A 249 5.95 21.59 -4.78
C GLU A 249 7.09 20.63 -5.11
N PRO A 250 7.83 20.04 -4.14
CA PRO A 250 8.88 19.08 -4.46
C PRO A 250 8.34 17.84 -5.16
N THR A 251 7.15 17.37 -4.77
CA THR A 251 6.46 16.24 -5.42
C THR A 251 5.97 16.63 -6.81
N TYR A 252 5.36 17.80 -6.95
CA TYR A 252 4.89 18.33 -8.23
C TYR A 252 6.03 18.46 -9.24
N ARG A 253 7.16 19.06 -8.84
CA ARG A 253 8.35 19.21 -9.68
C ARG A 253 8.92 17.87 -10.16
N GLN A 254 8.75 16.80 -9.40
CA GLN A 254 9.20 15.44 -9.75
C GLN A 254 8.18 14.71 -10.64
N VAL A 255 6.90 14.87 -10.34
CA VAL A 255 5.79 14.14 -11.01
C VAL A 255 5.45 14.79 -12.36
N TRP A 256 5.45 16.11 -12.45
CA TRP A 256 5.03 16.86 -13.65
C TRP A 256 5.80 16.50 -14.92
N PRO A 257 7.14 16.51 -14.94
CA PRO A 257 7.89 16.11 -16.13
C PRO A 257 7.59 14.67 -16.54
N ARG A 258 7.34 13.82 -15.56
CA ARG A 258 7.01 12.43 -15.79
C ARG A 258 5.62 12.25 -16.39
N LEU A 259 4.65 13.01 -15.90
CA LEU A 259 3.31 13.06 -16.46
C LEU A 259 3.34 13.52 -17.92
N MET A 260 4.06 14.60 -18.21
CA MET A 260 4.20 15.10 -19.59
C MET A 260 4.85 14.07 -20.52
N TRP A 261 5.87 13.37 -20.03
CA TRP A 261 6.52 12.31 -20.82
C TRP A 261 5.56 11.15 -21.11
N ILE A 262 4.66 10.79 -20.21
CA ILE A 262 3.67 9.74 -20.44
C ILE A 262 2.58 10.21 -21.40
N LEU A 263 2.09 11.43 -21.22
CA LEU A 263 1.09 12.04 -22.12
C LEU A 263 1.61 12.17 -23.54
N SER A 264 2.92 12.39 -23.74
CA SER A 264 3.54 12.44 -25.07
C SER A 264 3.77 11.03 -25.68
N ASN A 265 3.50 9.95 -24.93
CA ASN A 265 3.64 8.58 -25.39
C ASN A 265 2.29 7.82 -25.31
N PRO A 266 1.39 7.99 -26.30
CA PRO A 266 0.02 7.49 -26.23
C PRO A 266 -0.07 5.96 -26.04
N GLY A 267 0.87 5.19 -26.63
CA GLY A 267 0.90 3.74 -26.44
C GLY A 267 1.18 3.33 -24.98
N ARG A 268 2.07 4.06 -24.28
CA ARG A 268 2.34 3.81 -22.85
C ARG A 268 1.17 4.27 -21.99
N LEU A 269 0.57 5.41 -22.32
CA LEU A 269 -0.61 5.89 -21.62
C LEU A 269 -1.75 4.88 -21.75
N ALA A 270 -2.05 4.39 -22.95
CA ALA A 270 -3.08 3.40 -23.22
C ALA A 270 -2.80 2.09 -22.46
N LEU A 271 -1.55 1.62 -22.43
CA LEU A 271 -1.16 0.44 -21.68
C LEU A 271 -1.31 0.65 -20.15
N GLY A 272 -0.94 1.82 -19.64
CA GLY A 272 -1.06 2.16 -18.22
C GLY A 272 -2.50 2.30 -17.76
N VAL A 273 -3.32 3.02 -18.53
CA VAL A 273 -4.76 3.14 -18.28
C VAL A 273 -5.44 1.79 -18.47
N GLY A 274 -5.13 1.05 -19.54
CA GLY A 274 -5.67 -0.29 -19.79
C GLY A 274 -5.33 -1.27 -18.66
N GLY A 275 -4.09 -1.31 -18.20
CA GLY A 275 -3.67 -2.11 -17.05
C GLY A 275 -4.45 -1.76 -15.79
N THR A 276 -4.69 -0.47 -15.56
CA THR A 276 -5.47 0.01 -14.42
C THR A 276 -6.96 -0.32 -14.54
N VAL A 277 -7.52 -0.26 -15.75
CA VAL A 277 -8.90 -0.69 -16.02
C VAL A 277 -9.04 -2.19 -15.79
N VAL A 278 -8.10 -3.00 -16.30
CA VAL A 278 -8.05 -4.45 -16.05
C VAL A 278 -8.01 -4.72 -14.54
N LEU A 279 -7.15 -4.03 -13.80
CA LEU A 279 -7.06 -4.12 -12.34
C LEU A 279 -8.41 -3.84 -11.68
N SER A 280 -9.04 -2.71 -12.00
CA SER A 280 -10.31 -2.29 -11.38
C SER A 280 -11.46 -3.22 -11.73
N LEU A 281 -11.59 -3.61 -13.01
CA LEU A 281 -12.63 -4.55 -13.45
C LEU A 281 -12.43 -5.94 -12.86
N SER A 282 -11.20 -6.41 -12.76
CA SER A 282 -10.90 -7.70 -12.14
C SER A 282 -11.29 -7.75 -10.67
N TYR A 283 -11.09 -6.65 -9.94
CA TYR A 283 -11.60 -6.55 -8.56
C TYR A 283 -13.13 -6.59 -8.50
N VAL A 284 -13.80 -5.84 -9.38
CA VAL A 284 -15.28 -5.86 -9.47
C VAL A 284 -15.78 -7.25 -9.83
N LEU A 285 -15.16 -7.92 -10.81
CA LEU A 285 -15.55 -9.28 -11.22
C LEU A 285 -15.27 -10.32 -10.12
N SER A 286 -14.17 -10.18 -9.40
CA SER A 286 -13.87 -11.03 -8.24
C SER A 286 -14.94 -10.86 -7.14
N PHE A 287 -15.39 -9.62 -6.89
CA PHE A 287 -16.44 -9.32 -5.95
C PHE A 287 -17.80 -9.86 -6.44
N ALA A 288 -18.11 -9.70 -7.74
CA ALA A 288 -19.28 -10.27 -8.38
C ALA A 288 -19.34 -11.80 -8.22
N ALA A 289 -18.25 -12.47 -8.58
CA ALA A 289 -18.15 -13.92 -8.46
C ALA A 289 -18.30 -14.39 -7.01
N SER A 290 -17.77 -13.62 -6.05
CA SER A 290 -17.95 -13.90 -4.63
C SER A 290 -19.43 -13.80 -4.19
N LEU A 291 -20.21 -12.88 -4.77
CA LEU A 291 -21.64 -12.78 -4.51
C LEU A 291 -22.42 -13.89 -5.23
N TRP A 292 -22.07 -14.19 -6.49
CA TRP A 292 -22.71 -15.25 -7.27
C TRP A 292 -22.52 -16.64 -6.67
N ALA A 293 -21.44 -16.85 -5.92
CA ALA A 293 -21.20 -18.08 -5.18
C ALA A 293 -22.34 -18.40 -4.19
N PHE A 294 -23.06 -17.37 -3.71
CA PHE A 294 -24.21 -17.51 -2.82
C PHE A 294 -25.57 -17.41 -3.54
N GLY A 295 -25.59 -17.51 -4.87
CA GLY A 295 -26.82 -17.48 -5.66
C GLY A 295 -27.45 -16.10 -5.82
N TYR A 296 -26.80 -15.01 -5.36
CA TYR A 296 -27.29 -13.65 -5.48
C TYR A 296 -26.66 -12.94 -6.67
N THR A 297 -27.51 -12.27 -7.46
CA THR A 297 -27.08 -11.46 -8.62
C THR A 297 -27.57 -10.03 -8.47
N LEU A 298 -26.72 -9.08 -8.81
CA LEU A 298 -27.06 -7.67 -8.95
C LEU A 298 -26.74 -7.22 -10.38
N PRO A 299 -27.43 -6.21 -10.92
CA PRO A 299 -27.01 -5.58 -12.16
C PRO A 299 -25.52 -5.15 -12.04
N PHE A 300 -24.74 -5.40 -13.08
CA PHE A 300 -23.28 -5.18 -13.04
C PHE A 300 -22.92 -3.75 -12.63
N SER A 301 -23.65 -2.76 -13.12
CA SER A 301 -23.45 -1.36 -12.75
C SER A 301 -23.65 -1.09 -11.26
N VAL A 302 -24.71 -1.65 -10.67
CA VAL A 302 -25.02 -1.51 -9.23
C VAL A 302 -23.89 -2.14 -8.40
N LEU A 303 -23.49 -3.36 -8.77
CA LEU A 303 -22.44 -4.09 -8.07
C LEU A 303 -21.09 -3.39 -8.20
N ALA A 304 -20.75 -2.87 -9.39
CA ALA A 304 -19.51 -2.17 -9.62
C ALA A 304 -19.45 -0.84 -8.83
N ILE A 305 -20.54 -0.07 -8.81
CA ILE A 305 -20.64 1.16 -8.00
C ILE A 305 -20.51 0.80 -6.51
N THR A 306 -21.25 -0.22 -6.06
CA THR A 306 -21.19 -0.70 -4.67
C THR A 306 -19.77 -1.07 -4.27
N TYR A 307 -19.08 -1.85 -5.11
CA TYR A 307 -17.70 -2.22 -4.86
C TYR A 307 -16.76 -1.01 -4.80
N LEU A 308 -16.74 -0.19 -5.87
CA LEU A 308 -15.80 0.93 -5.98
C LEU A 308 -16.01 1.96 -4.86
N ALA A 309 -17.27 2.27 -4.54
CA ALA A 309 -17.60 3.19 -3.46
C ALA A 309 -17.21 2.62 -2.09
N SER A 310 -17.62 1.39 -1.77
CA SER A 310 -17.35 0.74 -0.49
C SER A 310 -15.86 0.53 -0.26
N ASN A 311 -15.13 0.07 -1.29
CA ASN A 311 -13.69 -0.11 -1.20
C ASN A 311 -12.95 1.22 -0.99
N THR A 312 -13.39 2.29 -1.66
CA THR A 312 -12.82 3.63 -1.47
C THR A 312 -13.04 4.11 -0.04
N VAL A 313 -14.28 4.02 0.48
CA VAL A 313 -14.60 4.41 1.86
C VAL A 313 -13.83 3.57 2.88
N GLY A 314 -13.79 2.25 2.70
CA GLY A 314 -13.06 1.35 3.59
C GLY A 314 -11.56 1.59 3.61
N SER A 315 -10.98 2.02 2.49
CA SER A 315 -9.53 2.30 2.37
C SER A 315 -9.11 3.63 3.00
N VAL A 316 -10.04 4.56 3.28
CA VAL A 316 -9.73 5.83 3.97
C VAL A 316 -9.35 5.60 5.43
N VAL A 317 -9.88 4.55 6.04
CA VAL A 317 -9.55 4.20 7.44
C VAL A 317 -8.19 3.54 7.47
N PRO A 318 -7.20 4.11 8.19
CA PRO A 318 -5.85 3.55 8.23
C PRO A 318 -5.84 2.28 9.10
N ALA A 319 -6.06 1.13 8.46
CA ALA A 319 -5.95 -0.17 9.09
C ALA A 319 -4.90 -1.02 8.34
N PRO A 320 -4.12 -1.88 9.03
CA PRO A 320 -3.19 -2.80 8.38
C PRO A 320 -3.93 -3.68 7.37
N GLY A 321 -3.51 -3.66 6.10
CA GLY A 321 -4.18 -4.38 5.03
C GLY A 321 -5.64 -3.97 4.75
N GLY A 322 -6.14 -2.89 5.36
CA GLY A 322 -7.56 -2.50 5.30
C GLY A 322 -8.51 -3.46 6.03
N ILE A 323 -7.96 -4.36 6.88
CA ILE A 323 -8.73 -5.39 7.59
C ILE A 323 -9.72 -4.73 8.56
N GLY A 324 -10.96 -5.14 8.51
CA GLY A 324 -12.10 -4.60 9.26
C GLY A 324 -12.86 -3.53 8.47
N PRO A 325 -12.30 -2.33 8.25
CA PRO A 325 -13.02 -1.24 7.58
C PRO A 325 -13.49 -1.59 6.17
N VAL A 326 -12.70 -2.28 5.37
CA VAL A 326 -13.08 -2.65 3.99
C VAL A 326 -14.20 -3.69 4.01
N GLU A 327 -14.13 -4.72 4.86
CA GLU A 327 -15.17 -5.74 5.01
C GLU A 327 -16.48 -5.14 5.47
N ILE A 328 -16.43 -4.23 6.44
CA ILE A 328 -17.62 -3.52 6.93
C ILE A 328 -18.24 -2.68 5.81
N ALA A 329 -17.43 -1.92 5.07
CA ALA A 329 -17.90 -1.08 3.99
C ALA A 329 -18.50 -1.91 2.84
N LEU A 330 -17.88 -3.02 2.44
CA LEU A 330 -18.39 -3.92 1.41
C LEU A 330 -19.71 -4.59 1.83
N THR A 331 -19.77 -5.06 3.08
CA THR A 331 -21.00 -5.67 3.63
C THR A 331 -22.14 -4.66 3.69
N ALA A 332 -21.88 -3.45 4.19
CA ALA A 332 -22.86 -2.36 4.25
C ALA A 332 -23.30 -1.95 2.83
N GLY A 333 -22.36 -1.86 1.88
CA GLY A 333 -22.66 -1.55 0.49
C GLY A 333 -23.58 -2.57 -0.17
N LEU A 334 -23.33 -3.87 0.01
CA LEU A 334 -24.22 -4.93 -0.48
C LEU A 334 -25.58 -4.90 0.21
N ALA A 335 -25.63 -4.67 1.51
CA ALA A 335 -26.88 -4.58 2.25
C ALA A 335 -27.74 -3.39 1.77
N THR A 336 -27.13 -2.24 1.47
CA THR A 336 -27.85 -1.09 0.88
C THR A 336 -28.32 -1.36 -0.56
N ALA A 337 -27.63 -2.25 -1.28
CA ALA A 337 -28.05 -2.73 -2.60
C ALA A 337 -29.13 -3.82 -2.54
N GLY A 338 -29.67 -4.16 -1.35
CA GLY A 338 -30.76 -5.10 -1.16
C GLY A 338 -30.34 -6.55 -0.92
N VAL A 339 -29.04 -6.83 -0.73
CA VAL A 339 -28.55 -8.16 -0.40
C VAL A 339 -28.76 -8.44 1.09
N PRO A 340 -29.32 -9.60 1.47
CA PRO A 340 -29.46 -9.97 2.88
C PRO A 340 -28.13 -9.92 3.64
N GLY A 341 -28.13 -9.37 4.86
CA GLY A 341 -26.91 -9.07 5.61
C GLY A 341 -25.98 -10.28 5.81
N GLY A 342 -26.51 -11.47 6.04
CA GLY A 342 -25.71 -12.70 6.15
C GLY A 342 -24.99 -13.05 4.86
N VAL A 343 -25.67 -12.93 3.71
CA VAL A 343 -25.06 -13.17 2.37
C VAL A 343 -24.06 -12.07 2.04
N ALA A 344 -24.39 -10.81 2.32
CA ALA A 344 -23.50 -9.67 2.10
C ALA A 344 -22.17 -9.84 2.84
N LEU A 345 -22.23 -10.25 4.12
CA LEU A 345 -21.04 -10.53 4.92
C LEU A 345 -20.25 -11.71 4.37
N SER A 346 -20.94 -12.83 4.05
CA SER A 346 -20.29 -14.02 3.50
C SER A 346 -19.60 -13.75 2.16
N ALA A 347 -20.23 -12.99 1.26
CA ALA A 347 -19.65 -12.58 -0.01
C ALA A 347 -18.43 -11.65 0.20
N ALA A 348 -18.51 -10.70 1.12
CA ALA A 348 -17.38 -9.83 1.45
C ALA A 348 -16.20 -10.62 2.03
N ILE A 349 -16.46 -11.62 2.89
CA ILE A 349 -15.41 -12.49 3.45
C ILE A 349 -14.78 -13.36 2.35
N VAL A 350 -15.57 -14.02 1.49
CA VAL A 350 -15.04 -14.83 0.38
C VAL A 350 -14.21 -13.95 -0.55
N TYR A 351 -14.69 -12.77 -0.90
CA TYR A 351 -13.94 -11.80 -1.70
C TYR A 351 -12.59 -11.47 -1.06
N ARG A 352 -12.55 -11.18 0.24
CA ARG A 352 -11.30 -10.90 0.95
C ARG A 352 -10.40 -12.12 1.07
N LEU A 353 -10.99 -13.30 1.21
CA LEU A 353 -10.24 -14.55 1.23
C LEU A 353 -9.46 -14.72 -0.08
N VAL A 354 -10.12 -14.58 -1.22
CA VAL A 354 -9.51 -14.81 -2.54
C VAL A 354 -8.61 -13.66 -3.01
N THR A 355 -8.90 -12.41 -2.59
CA THR A 355 -8.13 -11.24 -3.06
C THR A 355 -6.99 -10.84 -2.13
N PHE A 356 -7.06 -11.23 -0.87
CA PHE A 356 -6.12 -10.78 0.14
C PHE A 356 -5.41 -11.95 0.84
N TRP A 357 -6.13 -12.96 1.35
CA TRP A 357 -5.54 -14.00 2.17
C TRP A 357 -4.88 -15.12 1.36
N ILE A 358 -5.51 -15.61 0.29
CA ILE A 358 -4.97 -16.70 -0.54
C ILE A 358 -3.67 -16.30 -1.27
N PRO A 359 -3.53 -15.07 -1.80
CA PRO A 359 -2.30 -14.66 -2.47
C PRO A 359 -1.08 -14.51 -1.55
N ILE A 360 -1.24 -14.50 -0.22
CA ILE A 360 -0.13 -14.30 0.74
C ILE A 360 0.88 -15.45 0.74
N PRO A 361 0.48 -16.74 0.76
CA PRO A 361 1.43 -17.85 0.79
C PRO A 361 2.02 -18.18 -0.58
N VAL A 362 1.59 -17.54 -1.66
CA VAL A 362 2.11 -17.74 -3.02
C VAL A 362 3.23 -16.76 -3.34
#